data_8422c2c9aa2843598cca16a4bed57bc4
#
_entry.id   8422c2c9aa2843598cca16a4bed57bc4
#
_cell.length_a   1.000
_cell.length_b   1.000
_cell.length_c   1.000
_cell.angle_alpha   90.00
_cell.angle_beta   90.00
_cell.angle_gamma   90.00
#
_symmetry.space_group_name_H-M   'P 1'
#
loop_
_entity.id
_entity.type
_entity.pdbx_description
1 polymer ?
#
loop_
_entity_poly.entity_id
_entity_poly.type
_entity_poly.pdbx_seq_one_letter_code
_entity_poly.pdbx_strand_id
1 'polypeptide(L)'
;MYTDRFVKADTVINHIKTLSLPPGDYNLQESYAGFVCVISVATYEMAIKDILVDFCTKNNPLFGNFFASKFSKINGNIEIDKIKGNFLEHFGRKYKKNFGDMLNHEKNMLLKIIHKDIEVSYQNIITWRHHFAHSATFKTPMTATLADVCDDYEAGKNVIHCLYAIL
;
A
#
# COMPACT_ATOMS: atom_id res chain seq x y z
N MET A 1 -2.35 -8.36 -14.15
CA MET A 1 -1.77 -8.99 -12.93
C MET A 1 -1.52 -7.90 -11.89
N TYR A 2 -1.74 -8.14 -10.59
CA TYR A 2 -1.55 -7.07 -9.57
C TYR A 2 -0.12 -6.52 -9.55
N THR A 3 0.87 -7.36 -9.89
CA THR A 3 2.28 -6.95 -9.99
C THR A 3 2.54 -5.88 -11.05
N ASP A 4 1.74 -5.81 -12.11
CA ASP A 4 1.90 -4.79 -13.16
C ASP A 4 1.60 -3.38 -12.63
N ARG A 5 0.83 -3.29 -11.53
CA ARG A 5 0.57 -2.03 -10.82
C ARG A 5 1.86 -1.49 -10.22
N PHE A 6 2.65 -2.38 -9.59
CA PHE A 6 3.94 -1.99 -9.00
C PHE A 6 4.95 -1.56 -10.06
N VAL A 7 5.06 -2.28 -11.17
CA VAL A 7 6.02 -1.94 -12.23
C VAL A 7 5.86 -0.49 -12.70
N LYS A 8 4.62 -0.04 -12.89
CA LYS A 8 4.34 1.35 -13.30
C LYS A 8 4.69 2.36 -12.21
N ALA A 9 4.34 2.07 -10.96
CA ALA A 9 4.65 2.94 -9.83
C ALA A 9 6.16 3.00 -9.60
N ASP A 10 6.84 1.86 -9.62
CA ASP A 10 8.29 1.75 -9.44
C ASP A 10 9.05 2.58 -10.49
N THR A 11 8.59 2.57 -11.75
CA THR A 11 9.17 3.40 -12.82
C THR A 11 9.14 4.88 -12.46
N VAL A 12 8.00 5.38 -11.98
CA VAL A 12 7.83 6.80 -11.61
C VAL A 12 8.61 7.13 -10.34
N ILE A 13 8.52 6.29 -9.32
CA ILE A 13 9.21 6.51 -8.03
C ILE A 13 10.73 6.46 -8.21
N ASN A 14 11.24 5.52 -9.00
CA ASN A 14 12.67 5.45 -9.31
C ASN A 14 13.13 6.67 -10.08
N HIS A 15 12.32 7.20 -11.02
CA HIS A 15 12.65 8.46 -11.68
C HIS A 15 12.74 9.61 -10.67
N ILE A 16 11.77 9.72 -9.74
CA ILE A 16 11.80 10.75 -8.69
C ILE A 16 13.06 10.62 -7.81
N LYS A 17 13.48 9.40 -7.45
CA LYS A 17 14.71 9.15 -6.71
C LYS A 17 15.97 9.67 -7.40
N THR A 18 15.97 9.72 -8.74
CA THR A 18 17.14 10.21 -9.51
C THR A 18 17.19 11.73 -9.64
N LEU A 19 16.14 12.44 -9.23
CA LEU A 19 16.12 13.90 -9.31
C LEU A 19 17.07 14.50 -8.29
N SER A 20 17.99 15.33 -8.78
CA SER A 20 18.86 16.15 -7.92
C SER A 20 18.06 17.32 -7.37
N LEU A 21 17.48 17.15 -6.20
CA LEU A 21 16.73 18.22 -5.54
C LEU A 21 17.73 19.25 -4.94
N PRO A 22 17.47 20.56 -5.09
CA PRO A 22 18.29 21.58 -4.50
C PRO A 22 18.44 21.40 -3.00
N PRO A 23 19.66 21.45 -2.42
CA PRO A 23 19.86 21.39 -0.99
C PRO A 23 19.13 22.58 -0.32
N GLY A 24 18.32 22.28 0.71
CA GLY A 24 17.61 23.32 1.47
C GLY A 24 16.23 23.68 0.93
N ASP A 25 15.79 23.15 -0.22
CA ASP A 25 14.42 23.34 -0.69
C ASP A 25 13.50 22.26 -0.08
N TYR A 26 13.16 22.46 1.20
CA TYR A 26 12.31 21.56 1.95
C TYR A 26 10.90 21.44 1.37
N ASN A 27 10.34 22.52 0.80
CA ASN A 27 9.02 22.51 0.19
C ASN A 27 8.96 21.60 -1.04
N LEU A 28 9.99 21.63 -1.85
CA LEU A 28 10.08 20.76 -3.02
C LEU A 28 10.27 19.30 -2.62
N GLN A 29 11.12 19.01 -1.62
CA GLN A 29 11.32 17.68 -1.08
C GLN A 29 10.03 17.11 -0.49
N GLU A 30 9.29 17.89 0.29
CA GLU A 30 8.00 17.51 0.86
C GLU A 30 6.95 17.24 -0.24
N SER A 31 6.93 18.06 -1.30
CA SER A 31 6.03 17.88 -2.44
C SER A 31 6.29 16.56 -3.16
N TYR A 32 7.55 16.21 -3.41
CA TYR A 32 7.89 14.91 -4.03
C TYR A 32 7.60 13.72 -3.12
N ALA A 33 7.89 13.85 -1.84
CA ALA A 33 7.56 12.81 -0.86
C ALA A 33 6.04 12.58 -0.79
N GLY A 34 5.25 13.65 -0.75
CA GLY A 34 3.79 13.57 -0.80
C GLY A 34 3.26 12.96 -2.09
N PHE A 35 3.86 13.29 -3.23
CA PHE A 35 3.51 12.71 -4.52
C PHE A 35 3.79 11.19 -4.57
N VAL A 36 4.94 10.76 -4.02
CA VAL A 36 5.24 9.32 -3.86
C VAL A 36 4.20 8.64 -2.99
N CYS A 37 3.78 9.24 -1.86
CA CYS A 37 2.73 8.68 -1.01
C CYS A 37 1.40 8.50 -1.77
N VAL A 38 1.01 9.48 -2.59
CA VAL A 38 -0.23 9.43 -3.39
C VAL A 38 -0.17 8.28 -4.40
N ILE A 39 0.93 8.16 -5.15
CA ILE A 39 1.13 7.07 -6.12
C ILE A 39 1.12 5.72 -5.40
N SER A 40 1.82 5.60 -4.28
CA SER A 40 1.93 4.37 -3.49
C SER A 40 0.57 3.88 -3.02
N VAL A 41 -0.23 4.75 -2.39
CA VAL A 41 -1.57 4.39 -1.91
C VAL A 41 -2.49 4.01 -3.06
N ALA A 42 -2.49 4.76 -4.16
CA ALA A 42 -3.27 4.42 -5.34
C ALA A 42 -2.88 3.04 -5.92
N THR A 43 -1.58 2.74 -5.92
CA THR A 43 -1.04 1.45 -6.39
C THR A 43 -1.46 0.32 -5.47
N TYR A 44 -1.32 0.48 -4.15
CA TYR A 44 -1.76 -0.51 -3.16
C TYR A 44 -3.26 -0.79 -3.29
N GLU A 45 -4.07 0.25 -3.40
CA GLU A 45 -5.52 0.11 -3.56
C GLU A 45 -5.88 -0.68 -4.82
N MET A 46 -5.26 -0.37 -5.96
CA MET A 46 -5.51 -1.08 -7.20
C MET A 46 -5.02 -2.53 -7.14
N ALA A 47 -3.85 -2.78 -6.55
CA ALA A 47 -3.31 -4.12 -6.39
C ALA A 47 -4.20 -5.00 -5.49
N ILE A 48 -4.69 -4.47 -4.36
CA ILE A 48 -5.64 -5.18 -3.49
C ILE A 48 -6.93 -5.51 -4.25
N LYS A 49 -7.49 -4.55 -4.98
CA LYS A 49 -8.68 -4.77 -5.80
C LYS A 49 -8.47 -5.88 -6.83
N ASP A 50 -7.38 -5.84 -7.57
CA ASP A 50 -7.03 -6.87 -8.56
C ASP A 50 -6.96 -8.26 -7.89
N ILE A 51 -6.26 -8.39 -6.75
CA ILE A 51 -6.12 -9.65 -6.01
C ILE A 51 -7.49 -10.21 -5.56
N LEU A 52 -8.31 -9.36 -4.94
CA LEU A 52 -9.59 -9.78 -4.42
C LEU A 52 -10.59 -10.15 -5.54
N VAL A 53 -10.59 -9.40 -6.63
CA VAL A 53 -11.44 -9.70 -7.81
C VAL A 53 -10.98 -10.99 -8.48
N ASP A 54 -9.67 -11.18 -8.65
CA ASP A 54 -9.11 -12.39 -9.24
C ASP A 54 -9.46 -13.62 -8.39
N PHE A 55 -9.33 -13.53 -7.08
CA PHE A 55 -9.72 -14.60 -6.16
C PHE A 55 -11.21 -14.95 -6.28
N CYS A 56 -12.08 -13.95 -6.26
CA CYS A 56 -13.53 -14.15 -6.41
C CYS A 56 -13.88 -14.76 -7.77
N THR A 57 -13.25 -14.28 -8.84
CA THR A 57 -13.51 -14.74 -10.22
C THR A 57 -13.08 -16.19 -10.42
N LYS A 58 -11.93 -16.59 -9.88
CA LYS A 58 -11.44 -17.97 -9.93
C LYS A 58 -12.37 -18.95 -9.21
N ASN A 59 -12.99 -18.53 -8.11
CA ASN A 59 -13.92 -19.37 -7.36
C ASN A 59 -15.31 -19.40 -8.01
N ASN A 60 -15.82 -18.26 -8.50
CA ASN A 60 -17.11 -18.17 -9.20
C ASN A 60 -17.16 -16.87 -10.03
N PRO A 61 -17.30 -16.95 -11.38
CA PRO A 61 -17.33 -15.76 -12.25
C PRO A 61 -18.44 -14.76 -11.93
N LEU A 62 -19.63 -15.22 -11.51
CA LEU A 62 -20.73 -14.31 -11.10
C LEU A 62 -20.38 -13.56 -9.84
N PHE A 63 -19.72 -14.22 -8.90
CA PHE A 63 -19.23 -13.62 -7.68
C PHE A 63 -18.11 -12.60 -7.96
N GLY A 64 -17.21 -12.92 -8.89
CA GLY A 64 -16.19 -12.01 -9.39
C GLY A 64 -16.79 -10.70 -9.94
N ASN A 65 -17.81 -10.79 -10.79
CA ASN A 65 -18.49 -9.62 -11.35
C ASN A 65 -19.18 -8.77 -10.27
N PHE A 66 -19.83 -9.41 -9.29
CA PHE A 66 -20.43 -8.71 -8.15
C PHE A 66 -19.38 -7.95 -7.35
N PHE A 67 -18.26 -8.60 -7.01
CA PHE A 67 -17.17 -7.97 -6.28
C PHE A 67 -16.50 -6.84 -7.07
N ALA A 68 -16.23 -7.02 -8.36
CA ALA A 68 -15.68 -5.97 -9.21
C ALA A 68 -16.55 -4.70 -9.18
N SER A 69 -17.89 -4.87 -9.27
CA SER A 69 -18.84 -3.76 -9.15
C SER A 69 -18.82 -3.09 -7.76
N LYS A 70 -18.69 -3.87 -6.69
CA LYS A 70 -18.58 -3.36 -5.32
C LYS A 70 -17.28 -2.62 -5.09
N PHE A 71 -16.14 -3.20 -5.50
CA PHE A 71 -14.81 -2.61 -5.31
C PHE A 71 -14.58 -1.35 -6.14
N SER A 72 -15.25 -1.17 -7.27
CA SER A 72 -15.18 0.09 -8.03
C SER A 72 -15.61 1.32 -7.20
N LYS A 73 -16.42 1.10 -6.17
CA LYS A 73 -16.96 2.14 -5.27
C LYS A 73 -16.21 2.26 -3.93
N ILE A 74 -15.26 1.37 -3.65
CA ILE A 74 -14.52 1.37 -2.39
C ILE A 74 -13.21 2.14 -2.60
N ASN A 75 -13.18 3.39 -2.16
CA ASN A 75 -11.97 4.21 -2.16
C ASN A 75 -11.43 4.32 -0.72
N GLY A 76 -10.13 4.07 -0.53
CA GLY A 76 -9.42 4.38 0.70
C GLY A 76 -9.52 3.36 1.85
N ASN A 77 -10.24 2.26 1.71
CA ASN A 77 -10.39 1.24 2.78
C ASN A 77 -9.32 0.13 2.66
N ILE A 78 -8.04 0.52 2.62
CA ILE A 78 -6.93 -0.42 2.44
C ILE A 78 -6.06 -0.59 3.69
N GLU A 79 -6.43 0.00 4.81
CA GLU A 79 -5.78 -0.25 6.10
C GLU A 79 -5.83 -1.75 6.43
N ILE A 80 -4.79 -2.28 7.08
CA ILE A 80 -4.67 -3.71 7.38
C ILE A 80 -5.91 -4.25 8.11
N ASP A 81 -6.42 -3.50 9.07
CA ASP A 81 -7.62 -3.91 9.81
C ASP A 81 -8.88 -3.90 8.93
N LYS A 82 -8.96 -2.98 7.97
CA LYS A 82 -10.04 -2.96 6.97
C LYS A 82 -9.94 -4.14 6.01
N ILE A 83 -8.73 -4.49 5.57
CA ILE A 83 -8.50 -5.69 4.76
C ILE A 83 -8.97 -6.94 5.52
N LYS A 84 -8.57 -7.07 6.80
CA LYS A 84 -8.96 -8.19 7.66
C LYS A 84 -10.46 -8.24 7.93
N GLY A 85 -11.08 -7.11 8.27
CA GLY A 85 -12.48 -7.03 8.68
C GLY A 85 -13.48 -6.94 7.53
N ASN A 86 -13.20 -6.09 6.53
CA ASN A 86 -14.17 -5.81 5.46
C ASN A 86 -14.09 -6.77 4.29
N PHE A 87 -12.97 -7.49 4.12
CA PHE A 87 -12.78 -8.39 2.98
C PHE A 87 -12.54 -9.83 3.42
N LEU A 88 -11.46 -10.09 4.16
CA LEU A 88 -11.07 -11.47 4.46
C LEU A 88 -12.04 -12.17 5.40
N GLU A 89 -12.67 -11.46 6.31
CA GLU A 89 -13.69 -12.03 7.20
C GLU A 89 -14.90 -12.58 6.42
N HIS A 90 -15.28 -11.91 5.33
CA HIS A 90 -16.36 -12.36 4.43
C HIS A 90 -15.98 -13.59 3.60
N PHE A 91 -14.69 -13.83 3.37
CA PHE A 91 -14.20 -15.05 2.72
C PHE A 91 -14.04 -16.20 3.71
N GLY A 92 -14.06 -15.90 5.01
CA GLY A 92 -14.00 -16.86 6.10
C GLY A 92 -12.82 -16.63 7.04
N ARG A 93 -13.00 -17.00 8.30
CA ARG A 93 -12.02 -16.79 9.39
C ARG A 93 -10.63 -17.37 9.08
N LYS A 94 -10.55 -18.44 8.27
CA LYS A 94 -9.30 -19.05 7.84
C LYS A 94 -8.41 -18.04 7.09
N TYR A 95 -8.96 -17.29 6.15
CA TYR A 95 -8.20 -16.31 5.35
C TYR A 95 -7.72 -15.15 6.21
N LYS A 96 -8.57 -14.63 7.11
CA LYS A 96 -8.21 -13.60 8.08
C LYS A 96 -7.04 -14.04 8.96
N LYS A 97 -7.11 -15.28 9.49
CA LYS A 97 -6.05 -15.86 10.32
C LYS A 97 -4.75 -16.02 9.51
N ASN A 98 -4.84 -16.68 8.35
CA ASN A 98 -3.66 -16.92 7.51
C ASN A 98 -2.97 -15.61 7.10
N PHE A 99 -3.73 -14.55 6.83
CA PHE A 99 -3.15 -13.24 6.53
C PHE A 99 -2.39 -12.66 7.73
N GLY A 100 -2.95 -12.76 8.93
CA GLY A 100 -2.26 -12.34 10.15
C GLY A 100 -0.97 -13.12 10.40
N ASP A 101 -1.03 -14.45 10.24
CA ASP A 101 0.14 -15.33 10.43
C ASP A 101 1.24 -15.02 9.38
N MET A 102 0.86 -14.80 8.11
CA MET A 102 1.79 -14.43 7.04
C MET A 102 2.43 -13.06 7.30
N LEU A 103 1.63 -12.05 7.69
CA LEU A 103 2.17 -10.73 8.04
C LEU A 103 3.20 -10.82 9.15
N ASN A 104 2.89 -11.56 10.22
CA ASN A 104 3.82 -11.75 11.33
C ASN A 104 5.11 -12.47 10.90
N HIS A 105 5.01 -13.45 10.01
CA HIS A 105 6.16 -14.16 9.46
C HIS A 105 7.06 -13.20 8.66
N GLU A 106 6.50 -12.53 7.66
CA GLU A 106 7.24 -11.59 6.79
C GLU A 106 7.82 -10.40 7.57
N LYS A 107 7.06 -9.85 8.51
CA LYS A 107 7.53 -8.81 9.43
C LYS A 107 8.80 -9.25 10.15
N ASN A 108 8.77 -10.43 10.78
CA ASN A 108 9.92 -10.95 11.54
C ASN A 108 11.14 -11.24 10.64
N MET A 109 10.92 -11.66 9.40
CA MET A 109 11.98 -11.88 8.42
C MET A 109 12.61 -10.56 7.98
N LEU A 110 11.81 -9.58 7.57
CA LEU A 110 12.31 -8.32 7.02
C LEU A 110 12.87 -7.39 8.09
N LEU A 111 12.37 -7.44 9.33
CA LEU A 111 13.01 -6.76 10.46
C LEU A 111 14.47 -7.20 10.66
N LYS A 112 14.77 -8.48 10.44
CA LYS A 112 16.14 -9.00 10.59
C LYS A 112 17.05 -8.62 9.41
N ILE A 113 16.51 -8.50 8.21
CA ILE A 113 17.28 -8.33 6.97
C ILE A 113 17.47 -6.85 6.63
N ILE A 114 16.40 -6.07 6.66
CA ILE A 114 16.39 -4.65 6.24
C ILE A 114 16.00 -3.69 7.35
N HIS A 115 15.81 -4.17 8.57
CA HIS A 115 15.44 -3.39 9.77
C HIS A 115 14.16 -2.54 9.57
N LYS A 116 13.23 -3.02 8.75
CA LYS A 116 11.94 -2.39 8.49
C LYS A 116 10.78 -3.29 8.92
N ASP A 117 9.81 -2.68 9.60
CA ASP A 117 8.52 -3.31 9.92
C ASP A 117 7.53 -3.03 8.79
N ILE A 118 7.13 -4.08 8.07
CA ILE A 118 6.27 -3.95 6.88
C ILE A 118 4.89 -3.36 7.20
N GLU A 119 4.32 -3.66 8.37
CA GLU A 119 3.03 -3.12 8.79
C GLU A 119 3.13 -1.63 9.12
N VAL A 120 4.20 -1.25 9.82
CA VAL A 120 4.49 0.16 10.14
C VAL A 120 4.76 0.94 8.87
N SER A 121 5.63 0.44 7.98
CA SER A 121 5.95 1.07 6.70
C SER A 121 4.71 1.26 5.81
N TYR A 122 3.86 0.23 5.72
CA TYR A 122 2.60 0.31 5.00
C TYR A 122 1.66 1.38 5.59
N GLN A 123 1.52 1.41 6.92
CA GLN A 123 0.68 2.38 7.61
C GLN A 123 1.22 3.80 7.50
N ASN A 124 2.54 3.99 7.54
CA ASN A 124 3.18 5.29 7.34
C ASN A 124 2.79 5.90 5.99
N ILE A 125 2.89 5.12 4.90
CA ILE A 125 2.51 5.56 3.55
C ILE A 125 1.06 6.04 3.50
N ILE A 126 0.13 5.31 4.12
CA ILE A 126 -1.29 5.70 4.18
C ILE A 126 -1.47 6.99 4.98
N THR A 127 -0.80 7.10 6.13
CA THR A 127 -0.88 8.25 7.02
C THR A 127 -0.31 9.50 6.35
N TRP A 128 0.87 9.41 5.74
CA TRP A 128 1.52 10.53 5.05
C TRP A 128 0.71 11.01 3.84
N ARG A 129 0.13 10.06 3.05
CA ARG A 129 -0.79 10.42 1.97
C ARG A 129 -1.97 11.22 2.49
N HIS A 130 -2.55 10.80 3.62
CA HIS A 130 -3.67 11.52 4.23
C HIS A 130 -3.26 12.94 4.64
N HIS A 131 -2.12 13.08 5.31
CA HIS A 131 -1.56 14.38 5.67
C HIS A 131 -1.33 15.26 4.45
N PHE A 132 -0.68 14.74 3.43
CA PHE A 132 -0.37 15.47 2.20
C PHE A 132 -1.64 15.93 1.46
N ALA A 133 -2.65 15.07 1.34
CA ALA A 133 -3.91 15.40 0.67
C ALA A 133 -4.72 16.49 1.41
N HIS A 134 -4.51 16.64 2.71
CA HIS A 134 -5.20 17.61 3.56
C HIS A 134 -4.29 18.76 4.05
N SER A 135 -3.04 18.84 3.57
CA SER A 135 -2.05 19.83 4.02
C SER A 135 -2.43 21.28 3.73
N ALA A 136 -3.35 21.53 2.82
CA ALA A 136 -3.96 22.86 2.66
C ALA A 136 -4.63 23.37 3.94
N THR A 137 -4.96 22.49 4.88
CA THR A 137 -5.61 22.80 6.17
C THR A 137 -4.74 22.52 7.38
N PHE A 138 -3.66 21.73 7.24
CA PHE A 138 -2.77 21.34 8.35
C PHE A 138 -1.42 22.06 8.22
N LYS A 139 -1.07 22.83 9.25
CA LYS A 139 0.19 23.60 9.33
C LYS A 139 1.41 22.74 9.74
N THR A 140 1.27 21.44 9.89
CA THR A 140 2.35 20.58 10.36
C THR A 140 3.07 19.97 9.15
N PRO A 141 4.35 20.28 8.93
CA PRO A 141 5.13 19.71 7.83
C PRO A 141 5.27 18.20 8.01
N MET A 142 5.39 17.49 6.89
CA MET A 142 5.70 16.06 6.90
C MET A 142 7.13 15.86 7.41
N THR A 143 7.30 15.05 8.44
CA THR A 143 8.62 14.80 9.06
C THR A 143 9.47 13.77 8.31
N ALA A 144 8.85 13.00 7.41
CA ALA A 144 9.53 11.98 6.62
C ALA A 144 10.25 12.59 5.42
N THR A 145 11.48 12.15 5.18
CA THR A 145 12.21 12.50 3.97
C THR A 145 11.70 11.73 2.75
N LEU A 146 12.03 12.19 1.55
CA LEU A 146 11.72 11.44 0.32
C LEU A 146 12.31 10.02 0.35
N ALA A 147 13.50 9.85 0.91
CA ALA A 147 14.15 8.55 1.06
C ALA A 147 13.33 7.64 2.00
N ASP A 148 12.91 8.15 3.17
CA ASP A 148 12.09 7.38 4.12
C ASP A 148 10.78 6.90 3.47
N VAL A 149 10.11 7.78 2.72
CA VAL A 149 8.86 7.46 2.02
C VAL A 149 9.09 6.38 0.96
N CYS A 150 10.16 6.48 0.18
CA CYS A 150 10.48 5.47 -0.82
C CYS A 150 10.81 4.11 -0.19
N ASP A 151 11.55 4.10 0.91
CA ASP A 151 11.91 2.88 1.63
C ASP A 151 10.67 2.23 2.27
N ASP A 152 9.78 3.04 2.85
CA ASP A 152 8.52 2.55 3.41
C ASP A 152 7.54 2.07 2.32
N TYR A 153 7.55 2.67 1.12
CA TYR A 153 6.83 2.13 -0.02
C TYR A 153 7.33 0.72 -0.39
N GLU A 154 8.64 0.54 -0.51
CA GLU A 154 9.22 -0.77 -0.85
C GLU A 154 8.90 -1.84 0.20
N ALA A 155 9.05 -1.50 1.49
CA ALA A 155 8.72 -2.42 2.57
C ALA A 155 7.22 -2.72 2.63
N GLY A 156 6.36 -1.71 2.45
CA GLY A 156 4.91 -1.83 2.50
C GLY A 156 4.31 -2.70 1.39
N LYS A 157 4.98 -2.84 0.23
CA LYS A 157 4.56 -3.78 -0.84
C LYS A 157 4.39 -5.21 -0.32
N ASN A 158 5.19 -5.60 0.69
CA ASN A 158 5.12 -6.95 1.25
C ASN A 158 3.77 -7.26 1.92
N VAL A 159 3.05 -6.26 2.42
CA VAL A 159 1.67 -6.45 2.92
C VAL A 159 0.76 -6.95 1.79
N ILE A 160 0.92 -6.40 0.59
CA ILE A 160 0.14 -6.80 -0.58
C ILE A 160 0.55 -8.20 -1.08
N HIS A 161 1.85 -8.50 -1.03
CA HIS A 161 2.34 -9.85 -1.38
C HIS A 161 1.81 -10.90 -0.40
N CYS A 162 1.75 -10.60 0.91
CA CYS A 162 1.12 -11.47 1.91
C CYS A 162 -0.37 -11.72 1.60
N LEU A 163 -1.11 -10.68 1.20
CA LEU A 163 -2.51 -10.84 0.81
C LEU A 163 -2.67 -11.78 -0.39
N TYR A 164 -1.85 -11.59 -1.43
CA TYR A 164 -1.87 -12.45 -2.60
C TYR A 164 -1.51 -13.91 -2.28
N ALA A 165 -0.54 -14.12 -1.40
CA ALA A 165 -0.05 -15.46 -1.07
C ALA A 165 -1.08 -16.33 -0.33
N ILE A 166 -2.07 -15.71 0.33
CA ILE A 166 -3.08 -16.44 1.11
C ILE A 166 -4.39 -16.67 0.34
N LEU A 167 -4.58 -16.03 -0.81
CA LEU A 167 -5.76 -16.12 -1.67
C LEU A 167 -5.48 -16.93 -2.93
#